data_1d6de13fb6e3049b4da9213890275c0f
#
_entry.id   1d6de13fb6e3049b4da9213890275c0f
#
_cell.length_a   1.000
_cell.length_b   1.000
_cell.length_c   1.000
_cell.angle_alpha   90.00
_cell.angle_beta   90.00
_cell.angle_gamma   90.00
#
_symmetry.space_group_name_H-M   'P 1'
#
loop_
_entity.id
_entity.type
_entity.pdbx_description
1 polymer ?
#
loop_
_entity_poly.entity_id
_entity_poly.type
_entity_poly.pdbx_seq_one_letter_code
_entity_poly.pdbx_strand_id
1 'polypeptide(L)'
;MAAPDAKGLWQLRFERPEGGELVMEQWRGKPLLINFWATWCPPCIQELPEISRFAMEFAQQGGRVLGLAVDRPEAVRTFLERMKLDFPVAMAGMDGTDLIHQLGNLQGALPYSVMLDAQGELRHRKMGQTHLDELQRWAATLRH
;
A
#
# COMPACT_ATOMS: atom_id res chain seq x y z
N MET A 1 15.86 -0.82 -19.45
CA MET A 1 15.04 -1.06 -18.28
C MET A 1 13.72 -0.31 -18.41
N ALA A 2 12.62 -1.00 -18.19
CA ALA A 2 11.31 -0.36 -18.29
C ALA A 2 11.08 0.62 -17.14
N ALA A 3 10.36 1.71 -17.39
CA ALA A 3 9.94 2.62 -16.33
C ALA A 3 9.02 1.89 -15.35
N PRO A 4 9.02 2.29 -14.05
CA PRO A 4 8.09 1.71 -13.09
C PRO A 4 6.63 1.93 -13.52
N ASP A 5 5.81 0.88 -13.36
CA ASP A 5 4.39 0.97 -13.68
C ASP A 5 3.60 -0.03 -12.82
N ALA A 6 2.27 0.06 -12.89
CA ALA A 6 1.37 -0.82 -12.17
C ALA A 6 0.65 -1.80 -13.10
N LYS A 7 1.25 -2.10 -14.25
CA LYS A 7 0.66 -3.00 -15.24
C LYS A 7 0.47 -4.39 -14.62
N GLY A 8 -0.73 -4.95 -14.79
CA GLY A 8 -1.03 -6.27 -14.24
C GLY A 8 -1.53 -6.26 -12.80
N LEU A 9 -1.49 -5.11 -12.12
CA LEU A 9 -1.95 -5.04 -10.73
C LEU A 9 -3.40 -5.54 -10.56
N TRP A 10 -4.27 -5.17 -11.48
CA TRP A 10 -5.70 -5.44 -11.33
C TRP A 10 -6.06 -6.93 -11.51
N GLN A 11 -5.15 -7.73 -12.05
CA GLN A 11 -5.32 -9.19 -12.17
C GLN A 11 -4.87 -9.92 -10.92
N LEU A 12 -4.23 -9.24 -9.98
CA LEU A 12 -3.68 -9.88 -8.79
C LEU A 12 -4.74 -10.07 -7.71
N ARG A 13 -4.50 -11.07 -6.86
CA ARG A 13 -5.28 -11.36 -5.66
C ARG A 13 -4.29 -11.58 -4.54
N PHE A 14 -4.61 -11.05 -3.37
CA PHE A 14 -3.74 -11.18 -2.21
C PHE A 14 -4.50 -11.83 -1.07
N GLU A 15 -3.87 -12.74 -0.35
CA GLU A 15 -4.48 -13.35 0.83
C GLU A 15 -4.64 -12.31 1.93
N ARG A 16 -5.78 -12.38 2.63
CA ARG A 16 -5.96 -11.58 3.84
C ARG A 16 -5.35 -12.31 5.02
N PRO A 17 -4.79 -11.60 6.01
CA PRO A 17 -4.19 -12.26 7.17
C PRO A 17 -5.17 -13.13 7.95
N GLU A 18 -6.44 -12.75 7.97
CA GLU A 18 -7.51 -13.48 8.67
C GLU A 18 -8.19 -14.53 7.81
N GLY A 19 -7.76 -14.71 6.57
CA GLY A 19 -8.36 -15.63 5.61
C GLY A 19 -9.15 -14.94 4.53
N GLY A 20 -9.35 -15.63 3.41
CA GLY A 20 -10.00 -15.07 2.24
C GLY A 20 -9.03 -14.28 1.38
N GLU A 21 -9.55 -13.69 0.33
CA GLU A 21 -8.76 -12.96 -0.66
C GLU A 21 -9.24 -11.53 -0.85
N LEU A 22 -8.29 -10.65 -1.13
CA LEU A 22 -8.55 -9.30 -1.59
C LEU A 22 -8.31 -9.30 -3.10
N VAL A 23 -9.36 -8.98 -3.87
CA VAL A 23 -9.32 -9.02 -5.34
C VAL A 23 -9.09 -7.61 -5.84
N MET A 24 -7.92 -7.38 -6.46
CA MET A 24 -7.52 -6.02 -6.86
C MET A 24 -8.45 -5.39 -7.89
N GLU A 25 -9.08 -6.17 -8.75
CA GLU A 25 -10.02 -5.62 -9.74
C GLU A 25 -11.13 -4.80 -9.07
N GLN A 26 -11.53 -5.15 -7.86
CA GLN A 26 -12.56 -4.43 -7.11
C GLN A 26 -12.07 -3.07 -6.59
N TRP A 27 -10.78 -2.82 -6.67
CA TRP A 27 -10.14 -1.58 -6.21
C TRP A 27 -9.86 -0.61 -7.35
N ARG A 28 -10.20 -1.01 -8.56
CA ARG A 28 -9.92 -0.22 -9.76
C ARG A 28 -10.86 0.98 -9.85
N GLY A 29 -10.38 2.07 -10.44
CA GLY A 29 -11.20 3.22 -10.74
C GLY A 29 -11.17 4.34 -9.71
N LYS A 30 -10.42 4.17 -8.63
CA LYS A 30 -10.25 5.20 -7.59
C LYS A 30 -8.78 5.40 -7.30
N PRO A 31 -8.38 6.60 -6.85
CA PRO A 31 -7.00 6.79 -6.39
C PRO A 31 -6.66 5.81 -5.28
N LEU A 32 -5.42 5.31 -5.30
CA LEU A 32 -5.01 4.23 -4.39
C LEU A 32 -3.59 4.48 -3.88
N LEU A 33 -3.44 4.45 -2.56
CA LEU A 33 -2.13 4.37 -1.92
C LEU A 33 -1.87 2.92 -1.54
N ILE A 34 -0.76 2.36 -1.99
CA ILE A 34 -0.31 1.04 -1.54
C ILE A 34 0.94 1.25 -0.69
N ASN A 35 0.91 0.72 0.53
CA ASN A 35 2.05 0.76 1.45
C ASN A 35 2.53 -0.66 1.70
N PHE A 36 3.78 -0.93 1.33
CA PHE A 36 4.43 -2.22 1.60
C PHE A 36 5.17 -2.10 2.92
N TRP A 37 4.89 -3.03 3.85
CA TRP A 37 5.39 -2.94 5.22
C TRP A 37 5.60 -4.33 5.82
N ALA A 38 6.19 -4.37 7.02
CA ALA A 38 6.36 -5.62 7.76
C ALA A 38 6.37 -5.32 9.26
N THR A 39 6.00 -6.33 10.05
CA THR A 39 5.99 -6.20 11.51
C THR A 39 7.41 -6.12 12.09
N TRP A 40 8.39 -6.64 11.37
CA TRP A 40 9.80 -6.65 11.78
C TRP A 40 10.57 -5.39 11.34
N CYS A 41 9.88 -4.42 10.79
CA CYS A 41 10.49 -3.21 10.21
C CYS A 41 10.11 -1.99 11.05
N PRO A 42 11.02 -1.47 11.91
CA PRO A 42 10.67 -0.35 12.79
C PRO A 42 10.18 0.91 12.08
N PRO A 43 10.79 1.38 10.98
CA PRO A 43 10.25 2.55 10.29
C PRO A 43 8.85 2.31 9.71
N CYS A 44 8.54 1.06 9.31
CA CYS A 44 7.20 0.72 8.86
C CYS A 44 6.17 0.95 9.97
N ILE A 45 6.49 0.45 11.17
CA ILE A 45 5.58 0.56 12.31
C ILE A 45 5.37 2.03 12.70
N GLN A 46 6.43 2.82 12.63
CA GLN A 46 6.37 4.24 12.98
C GLN A 46 5.46 5.03 12.04
N GLU A 47 5.36 4.64 10.77
CA GLU A 47 4.56 5.39 9.81
C GLU A 47 3.09 4.97 9.80
N LEU A 48 2.74 3.77 10.29
CA LEU A 48 1.37 3.25 10.19
C LEU A 48 0.30 4.17 10.80
N PRO A 49 0.51 4.80 11.96
CA PRO A 49 -0.50 5.72 12.49
C PRO A 49 -0.79 6.91 11.58
N GLU A 50 0.25 7.45 10.92
CA GLU A 50 0.07 8.56 9.99
C GLU A 50 -0.64 8.10 8.72
N ILE A 51 -0.33 6.89 8.24
CA ILE A 51 -1.03 6.32 7.08
C ILE A 51 -2.50 6.07 7.41
N SER A 52 -2.78 5.58 8.63
CA SER A 52 -4.17 5.39 9.07
C SER A 52 -4.93 6.70 9.07
N ARG A 53 -4.32 7.75 9.59
CA ARG A 53 -4.94 9.07 9.58
C ARG A 53 -5.17 9.57 8.15
N PHE A 54 -4.17 9.40 7.31
CA PHE A 54 -4.30 9.75 5.89
C PHE A 54 -5.45 8.97 5.22
N ALA A 55 -5.59 7.69 5.54
CA ALA A 55 -6.63 6.84 4.95
C ALA A 55 -8.03 7.40 5.20
N MET A 56 -8.27 7.91 6.40
CA MET A 56 -9.56 8.51 6.76
C MET A 56 -9.82 9.77 5.93
N GLU A 57 -8.81 10.61 5.77
CA GLU A 57 -8.92 11.84 4.97
C GLU A 57 -9.09 11.51 3.48
N PHE A 58 -8.30 10.55 3.01
CA PHE A 58 -8.30 10.17 1.59
C PHE A 58 -9.64 9.55 1.17
N ALA A 59 -10.27 8.80 2.06
CA ALA A 59 -11.59 8.21 1.81
C ALA A 59 -12.63 9.29 1.51
N GLN A 60 -12.55 10.43 2.18
CA GLN A 60 -13.46 11.55 1.94
C GLN A 60 -13.26 12.17 0.56
N GLN A 61 -12.10 11.94 -0.03
CA GLN A 61 -11.75 12.43 -1.37
C GLN A 61 -11.96 11.34 -2.44
N GLY A 62 -12.54 10.21 -2.07
CA GLY A 62 -12.77 9.09 -2.99
C GLY A 62 -11.58 8.16 -3.15
N GLY A 63 -10.54 8.34 -2.34
CA GLY A 63 -9.34 7.50 -2.41
C GLY A 63 -9.40 6.31 -1.48
N ARG A 64 -8.48 5.38 -1.68
CA ARG A 64 -8.34 4.16 -0.86
C ARG A 64 -6.90 3.94 -0.49
N VAL A 65 -6.69 3.26 0.65
CA VAL A 65 -5.36 2.84 1.09
C VAL A 65 -5.36 1.33 1.29
N LEU A 66 -4.29 0.68 0.83
CA LEU A 66 -4.08 -0.75 1.01
C LEU A 66 -2.69 -0.97 1.59
N GLY A 67 -2.61 -1.70 2.71
CA GLY A 67 -1.34 -2.15 3.25
C GLY A 67 -1.04 -3.56 2.74
N LEU A 68 0.13 -3.76 2.14
CA LEU A 68 0.57 -5.09 1.72
C LEU A 68 1.76 -5.51 2.59
N ALA A 69 1.54 -6.52 3.42
CA ALA A 69 2.54 -6.96 4.38
C ALA A 69 3.49 -8.00 3.77
N VAL A 70 4.78 -7.71 3.87
CA VAL A 70 5.84 -8.63 3.45
C VAL A 70 6.27 -9.38 4.70
N ASP A 71 5.44 -10.36 5.10
CA ASP A 71 5.56 -11.00 6.40
C ASP A 71 4.73 -12.29 6.40
N ARG A 72 4.76 -13.01 7.52
CA ARG A 72 3.93 -14.19 7.70
C ARG A 72 2.53 -13.79 8.21
N PRO A 73 1.49 -14.48 7.75
CA PRO A 73 0.12 -14.14 8.15
C PRO A 73 -0.10 -14.10 9.67
N GLU A 74 0.47 -15.05 10.41
CA GLU A 74 0.28 -15.12 11.85
C GLU A 74 0.93 -13.93 12.57
N ALA A 75 2.09 -13.45 12.09
CA ALA A 75 2.73 -12.27 12.66
C ALA A 75 1.87 -11.02 12.43
N VAL A 76 1.28 -10.91 11.24
CA VAL A 76 0.43 -9.78 10.90
C VAL A 76 -0.85 -9.81 11.72
N ARG A 77 -1.48 -10.99 11.88
CA ARG A 77 -2.67 -11.13 12.71
C ARG A 77 -2.42 -10.67 14.14
N THR A 78 -1.31 -11.14 14.74
CA THR A 78 -0.95 -10.76 16.11
C THR A 78 -0.73 -9.25 16.21
N PHE A 79 -0.06 -8.67 15.24
CA PHE A 79 0.20 -7.24 15.23
C PHE A 79 -1.11 -6.44 15.16
N LEU A 80 -2.03 -6.84 14.30
CA LEU A 80 -3.30 -6.13 14.10
C LEU A 80 -4.23 -6.23 15.32
N GLU A 81 -4.04 -7.22 16.19
CA GLU A 81 -4.76 -7.29 17.46
C GLU A 81 -4.34 -6.17 18.40
N ARG A 82 -3.11 -5.68 18.25
CA ARG A 82 -2.54 -4.64 19.14
C ARG A 82 -2.64 -3.24 18.53
N MET A 83 -2.64 -3.14 17.22
CA MET A 83 -2.70 -1.85 16.54
C MET A 83 -3.81 -1.90 15.50
N LYS A 84 -4.86 -1.10 15.70
CA LYS A 84 -5.93 -0.97 14.73
C LYS A 84 -5.52 0.00 13.64
N LEU A 85 -5.71 -0.41 12.40
CA LEU A 85 -5.44 0.42 11.24
C LEU A 85 -6.76 0.76 10.55
N ASP A 86 -6.85 1.97 10.01
CA ASP A 86 -8.06 2.44 9.33
C ASP A 86 -8.02 2.15 7.84
N PHE A 87 -7.29 1.12 7.45
CA PHE A 87 -7.23 0.66 6.07
C PHE A 87 -7.05 -0.86 6.04
N PRO A 88 -7.51 -1.51 4.97
CA PRO A 88 -7.35 -2.97 4.84
C PRO A 88 -5.90 -3.37 4.67
N VAL A 89 -5.58 -4.56 5.19
CA VAL A 89 -4.26 -5.16 5.06
C VAL A 89 -4.42 -6.51 4.36
N ALA A 90 -3.53 -6.79 3.43
CA ALA A 90 -3.42 -8.09 2.80
C ALA A 90 -1.96 -8.52 2.80
N MET A 91 -1.71 -9.80 2.50
CA MET A 91 -0.37 -10.36 2.44
C MET A 91 0.20 -10.16 1.04
N ALA A 92 1.43 -9.64 0.97
CA ALA A 92 2.06 -9.40 -0.33
C ALA A 92 2.32 -10.71 -1.09
N GLY A 93 2.85 -11.73 -0.39
CA GLY A 93 3.20 -12.99 -1.04
C GLY A 93 4.25 -12.81 -2.12
N MET A 94 4.38 -13.82 -2.98
CA MET A 94 5.33 -13.76 -4.09
C MET A 94 4.91 -12.73 -5.14
N ASP A 95 3.61 -12.67 -5.43
CA ASP A 95 3.09 -11.70 -6.41
C ASP A 95 3.34 -10.27 -5.94
N GLY A 96 3.19 -10.02 -4.64
CA GLY A 96 3.46 -8.70 -4.08
C GLY A 96 4.93 -8.34 -4.14
N THR A 97 5.83 -9.32 -3.95
CA THR A 97 7.26 -9.10 -4.08
C THR A 97 7.63 -8.72 -5.50
N ASP A 98 7.06 -9.41 -6.48
CA ASP A 98 7.27 -9.06 -7.90
C ASP A 98 6.71 -7.67 -8.20
N LEU A 99 5.56 -7.36 -7.61
CA LEU A 99 4.93 -6.04 -7.78
C LEU A 99 5.82 -4.92 -7.23
N ILE A 100 6.47 -5.13 -6.09
CA ILE A 100 7.40 -4.13 -5.52
C ILE A 100 8.48 -3.77 -6.55
N HIS A 101 9.07 -4.79 -7.19
CA HIS A 101 10.10 -4.58 -8.21
C HIS A 101 9.54 -3.84 -9.41
N GLN A 102 8.37 -4.23 -9.89
CA GLN A 102 7.73 -3.59 -11.04
C GLN A 102 7.41 -2.11 -10.73
N LEU A 103 7.04 -1.81 -9.50
CA LEU A 103 6.73 -0.44 -9.06
C LEU A 103 7.99 0.39 -8.83
N GLY A 104 9.17 -0.17 -9.06
CA GLY A 104 10.41 0.59 -9.07
C GLY A 104 11.35 0.36 -7.89
N ASN A 105 10.99 -0.50 -6.95
CA ASN A 105 11.83 -0.79 -5.79
C ASN A 105 12.62 -2.08 -6.04
N LEU A 106 13.71 -1.97 -6.79
CA LEU A 106 14.50 -3.13 -7.18
C LEU A 106 15.23 -3.79 -6.01
N GLN A 107 15.44 -3.06 -4.93
CA GLN A 107 16.13 -3.55 -3.75
C GLN A 107 15.19 -4.22 -2.75
N GLY A 108 13.88 -4.05 -2.91
CA GLY A 108 12.90 -4.59 -1.98
C GLY A 108 12.93 -3.95 -0.61
N ALA A 109 13.47 -2.73 -0.48
CA ALA A 109 13.56 -2.03 0.79
C ALA A 109 12.17 -1.63 1.31
N LEU A 110 11.99 -1.71 2.63
CA LEU A 110 10.75 -1.34 3.30
C LEU A 110 10.99 -0.20 4.28
N PRO A 111 10.01 0.66 4.53
CA PRO A 111 8.71 0.70 3.87
C PRO A 111 8.80 1.24 2.45
N TYR A 112 7.83 0.89 1.63
CA TYR A 112 7.74 1.42 0.27
C TYR A 112 6.30 1.82 0.01
N SER A 113 6.10 3.05 -0.48
CA SER A 113 4.75 3.57 -0.73
C SER A 113 4.64 4.04 -2.17
N VAL A 114 3.51 3.72 -2.79
CA VAL A 114 3.19 4.19 -4.14
C VAL A 114 1.76 4.73 -4.16
N MET A 115 1.55 5.75 -4.97
CA MET A 115 0.20 6.30 -5.16
C MET A 115 -0.16 6.25 -6.64
N LEU A 116 -1.32 5.65 -6.91
CA LEU A 116 -1.88 5.53 -8.25
C LEU A 116 -3.07 6.47 -8.36
N ASP A 117 -3.29 7.03 -9.55
CA ASP A 117 -4.47 7.84 -9.79
C ASP A 117 -5.67 6.95 -10.15
N ALA A 118 -6.83 7.56 -10.37
CA ALA A 118 -8.07 6.84 -10.67
C ALA A 118 -7.99 6.04 -11.97
N GLN A 119 -7.07 6.36 -12.86
CA GLN A 119 -6.83 5.64 -14.11
C GLN A 119 -5.84 4.49 -13.93
N GLY A 120 -5.32 4.31 -12.72
CA GLY A 120 -4.35 3.26 -12.42
C GLY A 120 -2.92 3.59 -12.78
N GLU A 121 -2.63 4.85 -13.08
CA GLU A 121 -1.27 5.28 -13.40
C GLU A 121 -0.47 5.56 -12.14
N LEU A 122 0.79 5.13 -12.14
CA LEU A 122 1.71 5.38 -11.03
C LEU A 122 2.11 6.86 -11.02
N ARG A 123 1.73 7.57 -9.97
CA ARG A 123 1.96 9.02 -9.87
C ARG A 123 3.07 9.38 -8.88
N HIS A 124 3.17 8.66 -7.78
CA HIS A 124 4.18 8.94 -6.75
C HIS A 124 4.70 7.64 -6.18
N ARG A 125 5.98 7.64 -5.77
CA ARG A 125 6.58 6.50 -5.10
C ARG A 125 7.71 6.99 -4.18
N LYS A 126 7.92 6.26 -3.10
CA LYS A 126 9.00 6.59 -2.15
C LYS A 126 9.46 5.34 -1.40
N MET A 127 10.77 5.13 -1.36
CA MET A 127 11.40 4.20 -0.42
C MET A 127 11.64 4.94 0.89
N GLY A 128 11.35 4.29 2.02
CA GLY A 128 11.50 4.89 3.32
C GLY A 128 10.21 5.46 3.86
N GLN A 129 10.27 5.95 5.08
CA GLN A 129 9.09 6.40 5.81
C GLN A 129 8.47 7.64 5.16
N THR A 130 7.13 7.57 4.98
CA THR A 130 6.34 8.73 4.54
C THR A 130 5.73 9.41 5.75
N HIS A 131 5.36 10.68 5.58
CA HIS A 131 4.69 11.46 6.62
C HIS A 131 3.35 11.97 6.10
N LEU A 132 2.43 12.28 7.01
CA LEU A 132 1.08 12.67 6.66
C LEU A 132 1.05 13.85 5.67
N ASP A 133 1.84 14.88 5.92
CA ASP A 133 1.86 16.05 5.04
C ASP A 133 2.35 15.70 3.63
N GLU A 134 3.29 14.78 3.51
CA GLU A 134 3.78 14.31 2.22
C GLU A 134 2.67 13.58 1.45
N LEU A 135 1.95 12.70 2.13
CA LEU A 135 0.85 11.96 1.51
C LEU A 135 -0.29 12.91 1.11
N GLN A 136 -0.54 13.93 1.92
CA GLN A 136 -1.54 14.94 1.60
C GLN A 136 -1.14 15.71 0.33
N ARG A 137 0.14 16.04 0.18
CA ARG A 137 0.63 16.71 -1.03
C ARG A 137 0.49 15.81 -2.26
N TRP A 138 0.79 14.52 -2.11
CA TRP A 138 0.60 13.55 -3.19
C TRP A 138 -0.85 13.52 -3.65
N ALA A 139 -1.77 13.39 -2.68
CA ALA A 139 -3.20 13.33 -2.99
C ALA A 139 -3.68 14.59 -3.69
N ALA A 140 -3.15 15.75 -3.31
CA ALA A 140 -3.55 17.03 -3.91
C ALA A 140 -3.22 17.09 -5.42
N THR A 141 -2.16 16.39 -5.86
CA THR A 141 -1.78 16.37 -7.28
C THR A 141 -2.74 15.56 -8.14
N LEU A 142 -3.58 14.72 -7.52
CA LEU A 142 -4.50 13.86 -8.25
C LEU A 142 -5.87 14.50 -8.51
N ARG A 143 -6.12 15.66 -7.94
CA ARG A 143 -7.43 16.32 -8.00
C ARG A 143 -7.54 17.25 -9.18
N HIS A 144 -7.72 16.68 -10.35
CA HIS A 144 -7.92 17.47 -11.57
C HIS A 144 -8.87 16.75 -12.51
#